data_a9fb2fda0587b7c10df452c54f2671a5
#
_entry.id   a9fb2fda0587b7c10df452c54f2671a5
#
_cell.length_a   1.000
_cell.length_b   1.000
_cell.length_c   1.000
_cell.angle_alpha   90.00
_cell.angle_beta   90.00
_cell.angle_gamma   90.00
#
_symmetry.space_group_name_H-M   'P 1'
#
loop_
_entity.id
_entity.type
_entity.pdbx_description
1 polymer ?
#
loop_
_entity_poly.entity_id
_entity_poly.type
_entity_poly.pdbx_seq_one_letter_code
_entity_poly.pdbx_strand_id
1 'polypeptide(L)'
;MESVDARRPIASNARTGAPYSPGIGPHTERATVQLVSEEMERQGSIQVEGFQLEVPYPDTPWNKCDLCIGVGPDWDWAVEIKMLRLMGDNGKPNDNILMHILSPYPEHRSALTGCTKLANAGFTGRTALLIYGYEYAEWPMEPAIKSFEILADQYVALGSRNHSEVKQLVHPIHKSGRVFSWEIFAK
;
A
#
# COMPACT_ATOMS: atom_id res chain seq x y z
N MET A 1 3.74 -0.31 11.15
CA MET A 1 5.04 -0.43 10.44
C MET A 1 6.23 -0.36 11.40
N GLU A 2 6.34 0.61 12.28
CA GLU A 2 7.50 0.78 13.20
C GLU A 2 7.75 -0.44 14.09
N SER A 3 6.71 -1.02 14.69
CA SER A 3 6.83 -2.23 15.52
C SER A 3 7.26 -3.48 14.74
N VAL A 4 6.89 -3.59 13.46
CA VAL A 4 7.40 -4.63 12.56
C VAL A 4 8.87 -4.41 12.26
N ASP A 5 9.24 -3.17 11.91
CA ASP A 5 10.61 -2.81 11.55
C ASP A 5 11.59 -2.99 12.72
N ALA A 6 11.14 -2.69 13.94
CA ALA A 6 11.93 -2.90 15.17
C ALA A 6 12.32 -4.37 15.41
N ARG A 7 11.58 -5.33 14.86
CA ARG A 7 11.94 -6.76 14.87
C ARG A 7 12.99 -7.12 13.83
N ARG A 8 13.43 -6.16 13.02
CA ARG A 8 14.50 -6.30 12.03
C ARG A 8 14.25 -7.41 11.02
N PRO A 9 13.08 -7.48 10.35
CA PRO A 9 12.83 -8.53 9.36
C PRO A 9 13.85 -8.44 8.24
N ILE A 10 14.24 -9.60 7.68
CA ILE A 10 15.23 -9.70 6.61
C ILE A 10 14.55 -10.20 5.34
N ALA A 11 14.57 -9.39 4.30
CA ALA A 11 14.21 -9.81 2.95
C ALA A 11 15.44 -10.31 2.20
N SER A 12 15.22 -11.13 1.17
CA SER A 12 16.28 -11.64 0.31
C SER A 12 16.03 -11.23 -1.14
N ASN A 13 17.10 -10.99 -1.87
CA ASN A 13 17.08 -10.75 -3.29
C ASN A 13 16.55 -11.98 -4.03
N ALA A 14 15.44 -11.86 -4.75
CA ALA A 14 14.78 -12.98 -5.41
C ALA A 14 15.65 -13.69 -6.46
N ARG A 15 16.63 -12.99 -7.05
CA ARG A 15 17.51 -13.53 -8.10
C ARG A 15 18.75 -14.20 -7.53
N THR A 16 19.33 -13.63 -6.47
CA THR A 16 20.64 -14.07 -5.96
C THR A 16 20.54 -14.83 -4.62
N GLY A 17 19.40 -14.74 -3.92
CA GLY A 17 19.21 -15.23 -2.56
C GLY A 17 19.96 -14.42 -1.48
N ALA A 18 20.74 -13.40 -1.87
CA ALA A 18 21.49 -12.59 -0.92
C ALA A 18 20.56 -11.80 0.00
N PRO A 19 20.82 -11.76 1.33
CA PRO A 19 19.99 -10.97 2.25
C PRO A 19 20.21 -9.48 2.02
N TYR A 20 19.12 -8.71 2.16
CA TYR A 20 19.18 -7.26 2.27
C TYR A 20 19.52 -6.81 3.69
N SER A 21 19.80 -5.53 3.87
CA SER A 21 19.90 -4.95 5.21
C SER A 21 18.59 -5.14 5.97
N PRO A 22 18.64 -5.38 7.30
CA PRO A 22 17.44 -5.58 8.11
C PRO A 22 16.48 -4.39 8.06
N GLY A 23 15.20 -4.65 8.24
CA GLY A 23 14.12 -3.68 8.27
C GLY A 23 13.03 -3.98 7.25
N ILE A 24 11.92 -3.28 7.35
CA ILE A 24 10.75 -3.48 6.49
C ILE A 24 10.97 -2.96 5.06
N GLY A 25 11.91 -2.02 4.87
CA GLY A 25 12.16 -1.32 3.60
C GLY A 25 12.36 -2.21 2.38
N PRO A 26 13.18 -3.26 2.44
CA PRO A 26 13.44 -4.14 1.28
C PRO A 26 12.32 -5.09 0.91
N HIS A 27 11.31 -5.25 1.76
CA HIS A 27 10.21 -6.16 1.49
C HIS A 27 9.35 -5.71 0.31
N THR A 28 8.77 -6.67 -0.40
CA THR A 28 7.76 -6.37 -1.43
C THR A 28 6.50 -5.82 -0.79
N GLU A 29 5.66 -5.14 -1.57
CA GLU A 29 4.37 -4.62 -1.12
C GLU A 29 3.55 -5.71 -0.39
N ARG A 30 3.35 -6.86 -1.03
CA ARG A 30 2.64 -8.00 -0.45
C ARG A 30 3.24 -8.46 0.89
N ALA A 31 4.54 -8.64 0.96
CA ALA A 31 5.21 -9.08 2.19
C ALA A 31 5.10 -8.02 3.30
N THR A 32 5.18 -6.75 2.96
CA THR A 32 4.99 -5.64 3.90
C THR A 32 3.57 -5.64 4.47
N VAL A 33 2.56 -5.76 3.61
CA VAL A 33 1.15 -5.82 4.02
C VAL A 33 0.93 -7.00 4.97
N GLN A 34 1.41 -8.18 4.61
CA GLN A 34 1.30 -9.38 5.46
C GLN A 34 1.93 -9.16 6.84
N LEU A 35 3.19 -8.71 6.89
CA LEU A 35 3.91 -8.48 8.15
C LEU A 35 3.20 -7.45 9.04
N VAL A 36 2.66 -6.39 8.45
CA VAL A 36 1.94 -5.34 9.19
C VAL A 36 0.60 -5.85 9.71
N SER A 37 -0.14 -6.59 8.88
CA SER A 37 -1.44 -7.16 9.29
C SER A 37 -1.29 -8.17 10.43
N GLU A 38 -0.31 -9.07 10.34
CA GLU A 38 0.02 -10.03 11.42
C GLU A 38 0.42 -9.31 12.72
N GLU A 39 1.15 -8.21 12.62
CA GLU A 39 1.54 -7.42 13.79
C GLU A 39 0.34 -6.69 14.42
N MET A 40 -0.56 -6.16 13.62
CA MET A 40 -1.79 -5.51 14.09
C MET A 40 -2.69 -6.52 14.83
N GLU A 41 -2.82 -7.72 14.30
CA GLU A 41 -3.54 -8.82 14.96
C GLU A 41 -2.89 -9.19 16.29
N ARG A 42 -1.57 -9.38 16.30
CA ARG A 42 -0.80 -9.71 17.52
C ARG A 42 -0.93 -8.64 18.61
N GLN A 43 -1.04 -7.38 18.23
CA GLN A 43 -1.20 -6.26 19.19
C GLN A 43 -2.66 -6.07 19.65
N GLY A 44 -3.62 -6.79 19.06
CA GLY A 44 -5.05 -6.53 19.29
C GLY A 44 -5.47 -5.13 18.84
N SER A 45 -4.71 -4.54 17.92
CA SER A 45 -4.93 -3.15 17.46
C SER A 45 -6.11 -3.03 16.50
N ILE A 46 -6.56 -4.15 15.94
CA ILE A 46 -7.73 -4.23 15.07
C ILE A 46 -8.91 -4.54 15.96
N GLN A 47 -9.76 -3.54 16.20
CA GLN A 47 -11.05 -3.69 16.89
C GLN A 47 -12.16 -4.22 15.94
N VAL A 48 -11.78 -5.02 14.95
CA VAL A 48 -12.66 -5.61 13.95
C VAL A 48 -12.56 -7.12 14.03
N GLU A 49 -13.62 -7.82 13.65
CA GLU A 49 -13.74 -9.27 13.79
C GLU A 49 -12.78 -10.09 12.90
N GLY A 50 -11.86 -9.44 12.20
CA GLY A 50 -10.81 -10.08 11.42
C GLY A 50 -10.36 -9.28 10.20
N PHE A 51 -9.44 -9.88 9.45
CA PHE A 51 -9.03 -9.40 8.13
C PHE A 51 -8.67 -10.59 7.24
N GLN A 52 -8.73 -10.37 5.94
CA GLN A 52 -8.26 -11.34 4.95
C GLN A 52 -7.48 -10.63 3.84
N LEU A 53 -6.37 -11.22 3.44
CA LEU A 53 -5.54 -10.75 2.32
C LEU A 53 -5.98 -11.42 1.01
N GLU A 54 -5.79 -10.71 -0.10
CA GLU A 54 -6.03 -11.22 -1.45
C GLU A 54 -7.44 -11.80 -1.64
N VAL A 55 -8.45 -11.06 -1.20
CA VAL A 55 -9.87 -11.44 -1.37
C VAL A 55 -10.31 -11.24 -2.82
N PRO A 56 -10.91 -12.25 -3.47
CA PRO A 56 -11.47 -12.08 -4.81
C PRO A 56 -12.47 -10.93 -4.87
N TYR A 57 -12.42 -10.11 -5.92
CA TYR A 57 -13.44 -9.11 -6.18
C TYR A 57 -14.79 -9.77 -6.50
N PRO A 58 -15.93 -9.26 -5.99
CA PRO A 58 -17.24 -9.86 -6.24
C PRO A 58 -17.55 -10.05 -7.73
N ASP A 59 -17.32 -9.02 -8.54
CA ASP A 59 -17.65 -9.02 -9.96
C ASP A 59 -16.53 -9.55 -10.88
N THR A 60 -15.30 -9.67 -10.36
CA THR A 60 -14.13 -10.14 -11.14
C THR A 60 -13.25 -11.06 -10.29
N PRO A 61 -13.66 -12.32 -10.03
CA PRO A 61 -13.02 -13.21 -9.05
C PRO A 61 -11.54 -13.55 -9.34
N TRP A 62 -11.08 -13.35 -10.58
CA TRP A 62 -9.67 -13.50 -10.95
C TRP A 62 -8.78 -12.32 -10.50
N ASN A 63 -9.37 -11.18 -10.19
CA ASN A 63 -8.71 -10.06 -9.54
C ASN A 63 -8.88 -10.19 -8.01
N LYS A 64 -7.91 -9.70 -7.27
CA LYS A 64 -7.93 -9.75 -5.81
C LYS A 64 -7.72 -8.37 -5.23
N CYS A 65 -8.49 -8.06 -4.19
CA CYS A 65 -8.31 -6.91 -3.33
C CYS A 65 -7.18 -7.23 -2.33
N ASP A 66 -6.28 -6.30 -2.10
CA ASP A 66 -5.08 -6.55 -1.29
C ASP A 66 -5.42 -6.87 0.17
N LEU A 67 -6.41 -6.19 0.75
CA LEU A 67 -6.84 -6.37 2.13
C LEU A 67 -8.35 -6.12 2.27
N CYS A 68 -9.07 -7.04 2.88
CA CYS A 68 -10.43 -6.83 3.36
C CYS A 68 -10.47 -6.95 4.89
N ILE A 69 -11.22 -6.06 5.53
CA ILE A 69 -11.35 -5.97 6.99
C ILE A 69 -12.82 -6.24 7.36
N GLY A 70 -13.05 -7.01 8.42
CA GLY A 70 -14.36 -7.49 8.86
C GLY A 70 -14.55 -8.98 8.58
N VAL A 71 -15.79 -9.43 8.49
CA VAL A 71 -16.16 -10.82 8.22
C VAL A 71 -16.78 -10.95 6.83
N GLY A 72 -16.15 -11.75 5.97
CA GLY A 72 -16.69 -11.99 4.62
C GLY A 72 -17.99 -12.79 4.61
N PRO A 73 -18.86 -12.64 3.58
CA PRO A 73 -18.61 -11.81 2.40
C PRO A 73 -18.89 -10.31 2.56
N ASP A 74 -19.55 -9.90 3.66
CA ASP A 74 -19.97 -8.52 3.92
C ASP A 74 -18.86 -7.74 4.66
N TRP A 75 -17.73 -7.55 3.97
CA TRP A 75 -16.60 -6.84 4.51
C TRP A 75 -16.93 -5.40 4.90
N ASP A 76 -16.43 -4.93 6.07
CA ASP A 76 -16.54 -3.53 6.48
C ASP A 76 -15.72 -2.61 5.56
N TRP A 77 -14.53 -3.09 5.17
CA TRP A 77 -13.63 -2.37 4.28
C TRP A 77 -12.98 -3.30 3.25
N ALA A 78 -12.88 -2.82 2.02
CA ALA A 78 -12.02 -3.37 0.98
C ALA A 78 -10.96 -2.33 0.60
N VAL A 79 -9.67 -2.70 0.72
CA VAL A 79 -8.54 -1.77 0.63
C VAL A 79 -7.56 -2.25 -0.43
N GLU A 80 -7.33 -1.43 -1.46
CA GLU A 80 -6.18 -1.57 -2.36
C GLU A 80 -4.98 -0.85 -1.75
N ILE A 81 -3.80 -1.45 -1.84
CA ILE A 81 -2.58 -0.95 -1.23
C ILE A 81 -1.51 -0.80 -2.30
N LYS A 82 -0.78 0.31 -2.28
CA LYS A 82 0.34 0.57 -3.19
C LYS A 82 1.56 1.07 -2.45
N MET A 83 2.71 0.58 -2.86
CA MET A 83 4.00 1.01 -2.32
C MET A 83 4.67 2.02 -3.26
N LEU A 84 5.01 3.19 -2.72
CA LEU A 84 5.83 4.19 -3.40
C LEU A 84 7.27 4.16 -2.83
N ARG A 85 8.16 3.47 -3.51
CA ARG A 85 9.57 3.35 -3.11
C ARG A 85 10.47 4.02 -4.14
N LEU A 86 10.66 5.34 -4.01
CA LEU A 86 11.41 6.18 -4.94
C LEU A 86 12.90 5.82 -5.04
N MET A 87 13.47 5.26 -3.97
CA MET A 87 14.86 4.82 -3.91
C MET A 87 14.95 3.31 -3.72
N GLY A 88 15.92 2.68 -4.34
CA GLY A 88 16.25 1.27 -4.11
C GLY A 88 17.04 1.05 -2.83
N ASP A 89 17.19 -0.22 -2.42
CA ASP A 89 17.94 -0.63 -1.23
C ASP A 89 19.45 -0.32 -1.32
N ASN A 90 19.91 0.01 -2.52
CA ASN A 90 21.28 0.46 -2.83
C ASN A 90 21.46 1.98 -2.77
N GLY A 91 20.41 2.73 -2.38
CA GLY A 91 20.43 4.18 -2.31
C GLY A 91 20.39 4.89 -3.68
N LYS A 92 20.05 4.19 -4.75
CA LYS A 92 19.86 4.79 -6.09
C LYS A 92 18.38 4.97 -6.39
N PRO A 93 17.99 5.98 -7.18
CA PRO A 93 16.62 6.13 -7.64
C PRO A 93 16.12 4.87 -8.34
N ASN A 94 14.86 4.52 -8.11
CA ASN A 94 14.18 3.45 -8.83
C ASN A 94 13.58 3.99 -10.12
N ASP A 95 13.87 3.33 -11.25
CA ASP A 95 13.27 3.66 -12.53
C ASP A 95 11.77 3.29 -12.55
N ASN A 96 10.97 4.09 -13.26
CA ASN A 96 9.56 3.83 -13.54
C ASN A 96 8.63 3.62 -12.33
N ILE A 97 9.07 3.93 -11.12
CA ILE A 97 8.28 3.67 -9.90
C ILE A 97 6.95 4.45 -9.87
N LEU A 98 6.92 5.66 -10.46
CA LEU A 98 5.70 6.47 -10.54
C LEU A 98 4.61 5.82 -11.39
N MET A 99 4.97 4.90 -12.28
CA MET A 99 4.00 4.13 -13.07
C MET A 99 3.05 3.32 -12.17
N HIS A 100 3.54 2.80 -11.04
CA HIS A 100 2.72 2.07 -10.07
C HIS A 100 1.72 2.94 -9.30
N ILE A 101 1.87 4.27 -9.40
CA ILE A 101 0.95 5.22 -8.76
C ILE A 101 0.08 5.92 -9.81
N LEU A 102 0.68 6.40 -10.90
CA LEU A 102 0.08 7.40 -11.80
C LEU A 102 -0.38 6.85 -13.15
N SER A 103 -0.10 5.59 -13.48
CA SER A 103 -0.48 5.06 -14.79
C SER A 103 -1.99 4.80 -14.90
N PRO A 104 -2.65 5.27 -15.97
CA PRO A 104 -4.05 4.95 -16.23
C PRO A 104 -4.23 3.56 -16.89
N TYR A 105 -3.16 2.87 -17.27
CA TYR A 105 -3.22 1.61 -18.00
C TYR A 105 -3.43 0.42 -17.06
N PRO A 106 -4.47 -0.44 -17.29
CA PRO A 106 -4.81 -1.56 -16.39
C PRO A 106 -3.66 -2.55 -16.16
N GLU A 107 -2.81 -2.78 -17.16
CA GLU A 107 -1.67 -3.70 -17.07
C GLU A 107 -0.61 -3.26 -16.04
N HIS A 108 -0.56 -1.98 -15.71
CA HIS A 108 0.39 -1.44 -14.73
C HIS A 108 -0.09 -1.61 -13.27
N ARG A 109 -1.34 -1.99 -13.05
CA ARG A 109 -1.94 -2.20 -11.73
C ARG A 109 -1.63 -1.08 -10.75
N SER A 110 -1.73 0.15 -11.22
CA SER A 110 -1.37 1.36 -10.48
C SER A 110 -2.41 1.71 -9.40
N ALA A 111 -2.11 2.73 -8.59
CA ALA A 111 -3.08 3.30 -7.66
C ALA A 111 -4.32 3.84 -8.39
N LEU A 112 -4.16 4.50 -9.54
CA LEU A 112 -5.29 4.99 -10.35
C LEU A 112 -6.22 3.86 -10.79
N THR A 113 -5.64 2.77 -11.33
CA THR A 113 -6.44 1.62 -11.77
C THR A 113 -7.05 0.87 -10.58
N GLY A 114 -6.40 0.88 -9.41
CA GLY A 114 -6.92 0.38 -8.15
C GLY A 114 -8.17 1.14 -7.71
N CYS A 115 -8.16 2.48 -7.74
CA CYS A 115 -9.32 3.31 -7.44
C CYS A 115 -10.52 2.97 -8.34
N THR A 116 -10.29 2.88 -9.65
CA THR A 116 -11.34 2.54 -10.62
C THR A 116 -11.92 1.16 -10.37
N LYS A 117 -11.09 0.17 -10.03
CA LYS A 117 -11.55 -1.17 -9.66
C LYS A 117 -12.43 -1.11 -8.39
N LEU A 118 -11.95 -0.46 -7.33
CA LEU A 118 -12.68 -0.35 -6.07
C LEU A 118 -14.04 0.31 -6.25
N ALA A 119 -14.11 1.42 -7.00
CA ALA A 119 -15.35 2.14 -7.25
C ALA A 119 -16.42 1.32 -7.98
N ASN A 120 -16.01 0.26 -8.72
CA ASN A 120 -16.89 -0.59 -9.53
C ASN A 120 -16.95 -2.04 -9.03
N ALA A 121 -16.44 -2.34 -7.85
CA ALA A 121 -16.14 -3.70 -7.43
C ALA A 121 -17.31 -4.49 -6.81
N GLY A 122 -18.47 -3.87 -6.61
CA GLY A 122 -19.63 -4.52 -5.99
C GLY A 122 -19.44 -4.92 -4.52
N PHE A 123 -18.42 -4.42 -3.82
CA PHE A 123 -18.32 -4.58 -2.38
C PHE A 123 -19.46 -3.85 -1.66
N THR A 124 -20.08 -4.49 -0.68
CA THR A 124 -21.17 -3.90 0.11
C THR A 124 -20.70 -2.89 1.16
N GLY A 125 -19.45 -3.07 1.64
CA GLY A 125 -18.82 -2.17 2.60
C GLY A 125 -18.09 -1.00 1.96
N ARG A 126 -17.33 -0.29 2.78
CA ARG A 126 -16.54 0.88 2.36
C ARG A 126 -15.31 0.45 1.56
N THR A 127 -14.89 1.27 0.63
CA THR A 127 -13.69 1.02 -0.15
C THR A 127 -12.65 2.11 0.09
N ALA A 128 -11.37 1.74 0.13
CA ALA A 128 -10.29 2.67 0.35
C ALA A 128 -9.03 2.32 -0.46
N LEU A 129 -8.30 3.34 -0.84
CA LEU A 129 -6.93 3.21 -1.32
C LEU A 129 -5.95 3.64 -0.23
N LEU A 130 -4.87 2.88 -0.07
CA LEU A 130 -3.75 3.20 0.80
C LEU A 130 -2.47 3.24 -0.03
N ILE A 131 -1.73 4.35 0.05
CA ILE A 131 -0.38 4.48 -0.51
C ILE A 131 0.59 4.66 0.65
N TYR A 132 1.55 3.76 0.78
CA TYR A 132 2.65 3.92 1.72
C TYR A 132 3.99 3.96 1.00
N GLY A 133 4.98 4.57 1.62
CA GLY A 133 6.31 4.63 1.04
C GLY A 133 7.33 5.27 1.98
N TYR A 134 8.51 5.52 1.42
CA TYR A 134 9.65 6.03 2.19
C TYR A 134 9.98 7.45 1.76
N GLU A 135 10.28 8.30 2.75
CA GLU A 135 10.64 9.70 2.54
C GLU A 135 12.14 9.88 2.39
N TYR A 136 12.51 10.70 1.45
CA TYR A 136 13.89 11.10 1.21
C TYR A 136 13.94 12.61 1.01
N ALA A 137 14.98 13.28 1.56
CA ALA A 137 15.07 14.73 1.50
C ALA A 137 15.05 15.27 0.06
N GLU A 138 15.74 14.58 -0.86
CA GLU A 138 15.82 14.95 -2.27
C GLU A 138 14.66 14.42 -3.12
N TRP A 139 13.93 13.44 -2.62
CA TRP A 139 12.86 12.73 -3.33
C TRP A 139 11.64 12.54 -2.42
N PRO A 140 10.93 13.62 -2.06
CA PRO A 140 9.75 13.54 -1.21
C PRO A 140 8.59 12.86 -1.93
N MET A 141 7.73 12.17 -1.18
CA MET A 141 6.53 11.51 -1.72
C MET A 141 5.44 12.50 -2.16
N GLU A 142 5.36 13.66 -1.52
CA GLU A 142 4.25 14.61 -1.67
C GLU A 142 3.94 15.03 -3.12
N PRO A 143 4.91 15.28 -4.02
CA PRO A 143 4.61 15.61 -5.42
C PRO A 143 3.88 14.47 -6.14
N ALA A 144 4.28 13.21 -5.91
CA ALA A 144 3.62 12.04 -6.51
C ALA A 144 2.19 11.87 -5.97
N ILE A 145 2.00 12.09 -4.66
CA ILE A 145 0.69 12.02 -4.01
C ILE A 145 -0.26 13.08 -4.55
N LYS A 146 0.18 14.34 -4.67
CA LYS A 146 -0.63 15.40 -5.28
C LYS A 146 -1.00 15.12 -6.74
N SER A 147 -0.05 14.60 -7.52
CA SER A 147 -0.33 14.19 -8.90
C SER A 147 -1.34 13.05 -8.96
N PHE A 148 -1.24 12.08 -8.04
CA PHE A 148 -2.23 11.02 -7.91
C PHE A 148 -3.63 11.59 -7.62
N GLU A 149 -3.79 12.48 -6.65
CA GLU A 149 -5.09 13.07 -6.29
C GLU A 149 -5.73 13.80 -7.47
N ILE A 150 -4.96 14.61 -8.20
CA ILE A 150 -5.45 15.34 -9.39
C ILE A 150 -5.92 14.37 -10.48
N LEU A 151 -5.18 13.30 -10.73
CA LEU A 151 -5.52 12.32 -11.76
C LEU A 151 -6.69 11.44 -11.31
N ALA A 152 -6.70 10.98 -10.07
CA ALA A 152 -7.75 10.11 -9.54
C ALA A 152 -9.11 10.81 -9.53
N ASP A 153 -9.14 12.14 -9.26
CA ASP A 153 -10.36 12.92 -9.35
C ASP A 153 -11.00 12.92 -10.73
N GLN A 154 -10.34 12.52 -11.78
CA GLN A 154 -10.94 12.36 -13.11
C GLN A 154 -11.80 11.08 -13.21
N TYR A 155 -11.57 10.08 -12.39
CA TYR A 155 -12.17 8.74 -12.47
C TYR A 155 -13.12 8.41 -11.32
N VAL A 156 -12.78 8.86 -10.10
CA VAL A 156 -13.48 8.53 -8.86
C VAL A 156 -13.62 9.78 -7.98
N ALA A 157 -14.53 9.76 -7.01
CA ALA A 157 -14.52 10.77 -5.95
C ALA A 157 -13.65 10.25 -4.79
N LEU A 158 -12.67 11.07 -4.38
CA LEU A 158 -11.81 10.79 -3.23
C LEU A 158 -12.41 11.43 -1.97
N GLY A 159 -12.47 10.66 -0.89
CA GLY A 159 -12.71 11.19 0.46
C GLY A 159 -11.53 12.05 0.95
N SER A 160 -11.65 12.57 2.15
CA SER A 160 -10.56 13.35 2.76
C SER A 160 -9.29 12.52 2.88
N ARG A 161 -8.16 13.13 2.53
CA ARG A 161 -6.84 12.53 2.72
C ARG A 161 -6.52 12.38 4.22
N ASN A 162 -6.27 11.15 4.64
CA ASN A 162 -5.64 10.87 5.92
C ASN A 162 -4.16 10.56 5.69
N HIS A 163 -3.31 10.87 6.66
CA HIS A 163 -1.90 10.50 6.60
C HIS A 163 -1.32 10.24 7.99
N SER A 164 -0.29 9.42 8.02
CA SER A 164 0.56 9.21 9.18
C SER A 164 2.02 9.12 8.77
N GLU A 165 2.92 9.47 9.69
CA GLU A 165 4.36 9.38 9.50
C GLU A 165 4.90 8.12 10.17
N VAL A 166 5.93 7.55 9.56
CA VAL A 166 6.70 6.42 10.08
C VAL A 166 8.14 6.89 10.25
N LYS A 167 8.69 6.77 11.43
CA LYS A 167 10.00 7.32 11.77
C LYS A 167 10.94 6.26 12.33
N GLN A 168 12.25 6.57 12.30
CA GLN A 168 13.30 5.76 12.92
C GLN A 168 13.32 4.29 12.46
N LEU A 169 13.05 4.07 11.16
CA LEU A 169 13.17 2.74 10.57
C LEU A 169 14.63 2.27 10.57
N VAL A 170 14.81 0.97 10.72
CA VAL A 170 16.12 0.32 10.91
C VAL A 170 16.96 0.30 9.64
N HIS A 171 16.31 0.21 8.46
CA HIS A 171 17.04 0.10 7.19
C HIS A 171 17.88 1.36 6.91
N PRO A 172 19.16 1.24 6.47
CA PRO A 172 20.06 2.38 6.30
C PRO A 172 19.61 3.41 5.26
N ILE A 173 18.81 3.00 4.27
CA ILE A 173 18.28 3.88 3.21
C ILE A 173 16.85 4.32 3.53
N HIS A 174 15.98 3.39 3.91
CA HIS A 174 14.56 3.63 4.16
C HIS A 174 14.31 3.97 5.63
N LYS A 175 14.74 5.16 6.07
CA LYS A 175 14.77 5.56 7.50
C LYS A 175 13.47 6.14 8.03
N SER A 176 12.63 6.63 7.14
CA SER A 176 11.33 7.20 7.46
C SER A 176 10.38 7.01 6.28
N GLY A 177 9.10 7.16 6.54
CA GLY A 177 8.10 7.03 5.51
C GLY A 177 6.80 7.71 5.89
N ARG A 178 5.83 7.60 4.99
CA ARG A 178 4.47 8.07 5.19
C ARG A 178 3.47 7.06 4.66
N VAL A 179 2.30 7.08 5.27
CA VAL A 179 1.14 6.34 4.81
C VAL A 179 0.05 7.35 4.52
N PHE A 180 -0.57 7.25 3.35
CA PHE A 180 -1.71 8.06 2.93
C PHE A 180 -2.89 7.15 2.65
N SER A 181 -4.10 7.61 2.96
CA SER A 181 -5.31 6.86 2.60
C SER A 181 -6.48 7.78 2.27
N TRP A 182 -7.33 7.29 1.38
CA TRP A 182 -8.57 7.93 0.94
C TRP A 182 -9.67 6.88 0.87
N GLU A 183 -10.85 7.25 1.30
CA GLU A 183 -12.05 6.51 0.95
C GLU A 183 -12.38 6.77 -0.53
N ILE A 184 -12.85 5.74 -1.23
CA ILE A 184 -13.12 5.79 -2.67
C ILE A 184 -14.62 5.69 -2.91
N PHE A 185 -15.16 6.58 -3.73
CA PHE A 185 -16.56 6.58 -4.13
C PHE A 185 -16.68 6.56 -5.65
N ALA A 186 -17.70 5.88 -6.17
CA ALA A 186 -18.08 6.00 -7.57
C ALA A 186 -18.52 7.44 -7.89
N LYS A 187 -18.21 7.91 -9.10
CA LYS A 187 -18.74 9.17 -9.65
C LYS A 187 -20.06 8.97 -10.36
#